data_2fb4c565d6c227e6e3b6aea3139dcf35
#
_entry.id   2fb4c565d6c227e6e3b6aea3139dcf35
#
_cell.length_a   1.000
_cell.length_b   1.000
_cell.length_c   1.000
_cell.angle_alpha   90.00
_cell.angle_beta   90.00
_cell.angle_gamma   90.00
#
_symmetry.space_group_name_H-M   'P 1'
#
loop_
_entity.id
_entity.type
_entity.pdbx_description
1 polymer ?
#
loop_
_entity_poly.entity_id
_entity_poly.type
_entity_poly.pdbx_seq_one_letter_code
_entity_poly.pdbx_strand_id
1 'polypeptide(L)'
;METPGNLFVVAAPSGAGKSSLVNALLELDSHLALSVSHTTRAPRGQEQHGREYWFVDEPEFRAMVARDEFFEWAQVHGQLYGTSRKAIQERLQHGEDVVLEIDWQGALQIKQLFEHAVLIFILPPSWDELRLRLTRRGEDRPEVIEQRMANARGEVPHARDFDFVIINSLFETALFDLKTVVHSQRLKYAAQRRNKSAVFAALNID
;
A
#
# COMPACT_ATOMS: atom_id res chain seq x y z
N MET A 1 -9.92 8.57 14.15
CA MET A 1 -8.83 9.02 15.03
C MET A 1 -7.92 9.94 14.21
N GLU A 2 -7.70 11.16 14.65
CA GLU A 2 -6.67 12.02 14.08
C GLU A 2 -5.31 11.56 14.60
N THR A 3 -4.43 11.19 13.70
CA THR A 3 -3.05 10.81 14.01
C THR A 3 -2.08 11.84 13.46
N PRO A 4 -0.91 12.08 14.10
CA PRO A 4 0.08 13.01 13.57
C PRO A 4 0.67 12.58 12.22
N GLY A 5 0.83 11.26 11.98
CA GLY A 5 1.30 10.71 10.72
C GLY A 5 0.19 10.51 9.70
N ASN A 6 0.55 10.46 8.43
CA ASN A 6 -0.37 10.16 7.33
C ASN A 6 -0.36 8.65 7.00
N LEU A 7 -1.52 8.13 6.63
CA LEU A 7 -1.67 6.75 6.19
C LEU A 7 -1.92 6.72 4.67
N PHE A 8 -1.03 6.06 3.95
CA PHE A 8 -1.13 5.84 2.50
C PHE A 8 -1.42 4.37 2.23
N VAL A 9 -2.31 4.12 1.30
CA VAL A 9 -2.63 2.77 0.84
C VAL A 9 -2.39 2.70 -0.64
N VAL A 10 -1.48 1.84 -1.06
CA VAL A 10 -1.17 1.63 -2.48
C VAL A 10 -1.68 0.27 -2.89
N ALA A 11 -2.58 0.25 -3.87
CA ALA A 11 -3.10 -0.95 -4.48
C ALA A 11 -2.83 -0.98 -5.99
N ALA A 12 -2.83 -2.16 -6.57
CA ALA A 12 -2.59 -2.34 -8.00
C ALA A 12 -2.95 -3.76 -8.42
N PRO A 13 -3.27 -3.99 -9.69
CA PRO A 13 -3.32 -5.34 -10.21
C PRO A 13 -1.91 -5.96 -10.25
N SER A 14 -1.88 -7.28 -10.13
CA SER A 14 -0.62 -8.03 -10.16
C SER A 14 0.16 -7.73 -11.44
N GLY A 15 1.44 -7.35 -11.31
CA GLY A 15 2.30 -6.99 -12.46
C GLY A 15 2.32 -5.50 -12.83
N ALA A 16 1.51 -4.64 -12.22
CA ALA A 16 1.51 -3.19 -12.50
C ALA A 16 2.74 -2.44 -11.97
N GLY A 17 3.59 -3.07 -11.13
CA GLY A 17 4.83 -2.46 -10.62
C GLY A 17 4.70 -1.81 -9.25
N LYS A 18 3.66 -2.12 -8.48
CA LYS A 18 3.38 -1.58 -7.14
C LYS A 18 4.58 -1.66 -6.21
N SER A 19 5.08 -2.87 -5.94
CA SER A 19 6.19 -3.08 -4.98
C SER A 19 7.48 -2.38 -5.41
N SER A 20 7.77 -2.32 -6.71
CA SER A 20 8.94 -1.60 -7.22
C SER A 20 8.84 -0.11 -6.94
N LEU A 21 7.66 0.50 -7.15
CA LEU A 21 7.42 1.93 -6.88
C LEU A 21 7.45 2.23 -5.38
N VAL A 22 6.80 1.38 -4.56
CA VAL A 22 6.79 1.56 -3.10
C VAL A 22 8.19 1.45 -2.52
N ASN A 23 8.98 0.43 -2.92
CA ASN A 23 10.35 0.27 -2.45
C ASN A 23 11.24 1.46 -2.85
N ALA A 24 11.16 1.91 -4.10
CA ALA A 24 11.91 3.09 -4.55
C ALA A 24 11.51 4.37 -3.80
N LEU A 25 10.22 4.52 -3.48
CA LEU A 25 9.75 5.64 -2.66
C LEU A 25 10.32 5.58 -1.24
N LEU A 26 10.35 4.40 -0.61
CA LEU A 26 10.91 4.20 0.73
C LEU A 26 12.41 4.49 0.79
N GLU A 27 13.15 4.19 -0.28
CA GLU A 27 14.57 4.54 -0.40
C GLU A 27 14.81 6.07 -0.48
N LEU A 28 13.85 6.80 -1.06
CA LEU A 28 13.92 8.25 -1.25
C LEU A 28 13.34 9.06 -0.08
N ASP A 29 12.59 8.44 0.81
CA ASP A 29 11.84 9.12 1.87
C ASP A 29 11.93 8.40 3.21
N SER A 30 12.90 8.81 4.03
CA SER A 30 13.16 8.24 5.35
C SER A 30 12.07 8.51 6.40
N HIS A 31 11.09 9.37 6.10
CA HIS A 31 9.95 9.67 6.98
C HIS A 31 8.72 8.80 6.66
N LEU A 32 8.85 7.91 5.69
CA LEU A 32 7.81 6.99 5.28
C LEU A 32 8.23 5.55 5.66
N ALA A 33 7.37 4.85 6.36
CA ALA A 33 7.61 3.47 6.78
C ALA A 33 6.63 2.51 6.10
N LEU A 34 7.12 1.35 5.64
CA LEU A 34 6.28 0.27 5.18
C LEU A 34 5.64 -0.45 6.37
N SER A 35 4.33 -0.67 6.31
CA SER A 35 3.69 -1.65 7.18
C SER A 35 3.74 -3.02 6.53
N VAL A 36 4.49 -3.92 7.14
CA VAL A 36 4.62 -5.30 6.68
C VAL A 36 3.37 -6.10 7.06
N SER A 37 2.63 -6.57 6.07
CA SER A 37 1.41 -7.36 6.26
C SER A 37 1.71 -8.81 6.63
N HIS A 38 0.76 -9.47 7.30
CA HIS A 38 0.77 -10.91 7.54
C HIS A 38 0.15 -11.65 6.35
N THR A 39 0.62 -12.85 6.07
CA THR A 39 0.02 -13.71 5.03
C THR A 39 0.20 -15.17 5.32
N THR A 40 -0.78 -15.99 4.88
CA THR A 40 -0.68 -17.45 4.88
C THR A 40 -0.01 -18.01 3.63
N ARG A 41 0.28 -17.15 2.65
CA ARG A 41 1.00 -17.53 1.44
C ARG A 41 2.45 -17.94 1.76
N ALA A 42 2.93 -19.00 1.16
CA ALA A 42 4.35 -19.33 1.24
C ALA A 42 5.24 -18.24 0.60
N PRO A 43 6.46 -17.99 1.12
CA PRO A 43 7.43 -17.09 0.51
C PRO A 43 7.72 -17.47 -0.95
N ARG A 44 7.96 -16.47 -1.80
CA ARG A 44 8.37 -16.64 -3.20
C ARG A 44 9.79 -16.16 -3.40
N GLY A 45 10.59 -16.91 -4.15
CA GLY A 45 11.95 -16.52 -4.53
C GLY A 45 12.79 -16.09 -3.33
N GLN A 46 13.17 -14.81 -3.29
CA GLN A 46 14.03 -14.21 -2.26
C GLN A 46 13.27 -13.51 -1.11
N GLU A 47 11.93 -13.68 -1.04
CA GLU A 47 11.12 -13.08 0.03
C GLU A 47 11.51 -13.60 1.41
N GLN A 48 11.59 -12.72 2.41
CA GLN A 48 12.00 -13.03 3.77
C GLN A 48 10.91 -12.68 4.79
N HIS A 49 10.80 -13.52 5.82
CA HIS A 49 9.89 -13.28 6.94
C HIS A 49 10.25 -11.97 7.67
N GLY A 50 9.26 -11.09 7.82
CA GLY A 50 9.41 -9.77 8.46
C GLY A 50 9.91 -8.65 7.54
N ARG A 51 10.27 -8.95 6.29
CA ARG A 51 10.68 -7.96 5.29
C ARG A 51 9.59 -7.68 4.28
N GLU A 52 9.18 -8.66 3.47
CA GLU A 52 8.07 -8.53 2.52
C GLU A 52 6.74 -8.83 3.20
N TYR A 53 6.69 -9.89 4.00
CA TYR A 53 5.52 -10.32 4.76
C TYR A 53 5.93 -10.98 6.09
N TRP A 54 5.03 -10.92 7.07
CA TRP A 54 5.01 -11.85 8.18
C TRP A 54 4.32 -13.13 7.70
N PHE A 55 5.10 -14.15 7.31
CA PHE A 55 4.56 -15.43 6.86
C PHE A 55 4.14 -16.26 8.07
N VAL A 56 2.85 -16.54 8.19
CA VAL A 56 2.25 -17.33 9.28
C VAL A 56 1.41 -18.46 8.69
N ASP A 57 1.14 -19.51 9.47
CA ASP A 57 0.18 -20.51 9.04
C ASP A 57 -1.27 -20.05 9.21
N GLU A 58 -2.20 -20.78 8.61
CA GLU A 58 -3.63 -20.40 8.66
C GLU A 58 -4.21 -20.47 10.08
N PRO A 59 -3.90 -21.48 10.93
CA PRO A 59 -4.34 -21.50 12.31
C PRO A 59 -3.92 -20.26 13.11
N GLU A 60 -2.66 -19.83 13.01
CA GLU A 60 -2.18 -18.63 13.69
C GLU A 60 -2.84 -17.37 13.12
N PHE A 61 -2.96 -17.25 11.79
CA PHE A 61 -3.67 -16.12 11.19
C PHE A 61 -5.10 -15.99 11.71
N ARG A 62 -5.84 -17.10 11.77
CA ARG A 62 -7.21 -17.10 12.30
C ARG A 62 -7.26 -16.78 13.80
N ALA A 63 -6.27 -17.21 14.57
CA ALA A 63 -6.14 -16.83 15.97
C ALA A 63 -5.90 -15.32 16.12
N MET A 64 -5.07 -14.70 15.26
CA MET A 64 -4.87 -13.24 15.23
C MET A 64 -6.17 -12.49 14.86
N VAL A 65 -6.95 -13.02 13.91
CA VAL A 65 -8.28 -12.47 13.59
C VAL A 65 -9.20 -12.52 14.81
N ALA A 66 -9.24 -13.65 15.52
CA ALA A 66 -10.07 -13.81 16.71
C ALA A 66 -9.67 -12.89 17.87
N ARG A 67 -8.38 -12.50 17.95
CA ARG A 67 -7.86 -11.51 18.92
C ARG A 67 -7.99 -10.06 18.45
N ASP A 68 -8.65 -9.78 17.30
CA ASP A 68 -8.82 -8.45 16.69
C ASP A 68 -7.48 -7.71 16.44
N GLU A 69 -6.44 -8.45 16.07
CA GLU A 69 -5.09 -7.90 15.86
C GLU A 69 -4.92 -7.20 14.49
N PHE A 70 -5.87 -7.36 13.57
CA PHE A 70 -5.83 -6.73 12.26
C PHE A 70 -6.79 -5.54 12.15
N PHE A 71 -6.37 -4.51 11.42
CA PHE A 71 -7.26 -3.45 10.95
C PHE A 71 -8.18 -3.94 9.84
N GLU A 72 -7.62 -4.69 8.93
CA GLU A 72 -8.29 -5.35 7.84
C GLU A 72 -7.64 -6.72 7.58
N TRP A 73 -8.41 -7.60 7.05
CA TRP A 73 -7.90 -8.83 6.44
C TRP A 73 -8.79 -9.27 5.29
N ALA A 74 -8.21 -9.93 4.31
CA ALA A 74 -8.93 -10.42 3.15
C ALA A 74 -8.37 -11.76 2.67
N GLN A 75 -9.22 -12.56 2.00
CA GLN A 75 -8.77 -13.71 1.25
C GLN A 75 -8.57 -13.32 -0.21
N VAL A 76 -7.32 -13.37 -0.66
CA VAL A 76 -6.94 -13.01 -2.02
C VAL A 76 -6.27 -14.21 -2.68
N HIS A 77 -6.83 -14.68 -3.79
CA HIS A 77 -6.34 -15.85 -4.53
C HIS A 77 -6.13 -17.09 -3.64
N GLY A 78 -7.04 -17.32 -2.71
CA GLY A 78 -7.01 -18.49 -1.81
C GLY A 78 -6.07 -18.36 -0.61
N GLN A 79 -5.37 -17.24 -0.44
CA GLN A 79 -4.48 -16.97 0.69
C GLN A 79 -5.05 -15.82 1.55
N LEU A 80 -4.73 -15.82 2.84
CA LEU A 80 -5.13 -14.78 3.77
C LEU A 80 -4.04 -13.71 3.84
N TYR A 81 -4.47 -12.45 3.91
CA TYR A 81 -3.61 -11.28 4.12
C TYR A 81 -4.23 -10.39 5.17
N GLY A 82 -3.42 -9.77 6.04
CA GLY A 82 -3.93 -8.91 7.09
C GLY A 82 -2.91 -7.88 7.55
N THR A 83 -3.41 -6.70 7.90
CA THR A 83 -2.64 -5.52 8.28
C THR A 83 -2.74 -5.30 9.79
N SER A 84 -1.61 -5.40 10.50
CA SER A 84 -1.55 -5.32 11.96
C SER A 84 -1.94 -3.95 12.49
N ARG A 85 -2.89 -3.91 13.46
CA ARG A 85 -3.32 -2.69 14.15
C ARG A 85 -2.18 -2.03 14.90
N LYS A 86 -1.47 -2.81 15.71
CA LYS A 86 -0.45 -2.31 16.63
C LYS A 86 0.68 -1.60 15.88
N ALA A 87 1.22 -2.24 14.84
CA ALA A 87 2.34 -1.71 14.08
C ALA A 87 2.04 -0.35 13.42
N ILE A 88 0.81 -0.18 12.91
CA ILE A 88 0.38 1.07 12.27
C ILE A 88 0.09 2.15 13.30
N GLN A 89 -0.70 1.84 14.35
CA GLN A 89 -1.09 2.83 15.34
C GLN A 89 0.10 3.46 16.04
N GLU A 90 1.08 2.65 16.46
CA GLU A 90 2.29 3.13 17.10
C GLU A 90 3.05 4.12 16.23
N ARG A 91 3.27 3.81 14.95
CA ARG A 91 3.98 4.68 13.99
C ARG A 91 3.23 5.99 13.74
N LEU A 92 1.95 5.91 13.41
CA LEU A 92 1.12 7.09 13.16
C LEU A 92 1.05 8.01 14.37
N GLN A 93 0.98 7.46 15.59
CA GLN A 93 0.97 8.25 16.84
C GLN A 93 2.31 8.97 17.09
N HIS A 94 3.43 8.39 16.65
CA HIS A 94 4.74 9.03 16.70
C HIS A 94 4.97 10.05 15.56
N GLY A 95 3.98 10.25 14.68
CA GLY A 95 4.07 11.21 13.58
C GLY A 95 4.80 10.67 12.35
N GLU A 96 5.09 9.37 12.30
CA GLU A 96 5.64 8.71 11.11
C GLU A 96 4.52 8.52 10.08
N ASP A 97 4.81 8.79 8.82
CA ASP A 97 3.94 8.40 7.73
C ASP A 97 4.07 6.89 7.46
N VAL A 98 2.95 6.24 7.18
CA VAL A 98 2.90 4.80 6.92
C VAL A 98 2.32 4.52 5.55
N VAL A 99 2.97 3.65 4.79
CA VAL A 99 2.42 3.10 3.54
C VAL A 99 2.04 1.63 3.70
N LEU A 100 0.84 1.29 3.26
CA LEU A 100 0.33 -0.07 3.13
C LEU A 100 0.40 -0.50 1.68
N GLU A 101 0.93 -1.68 1.43
CA GLU A 101 0.94 -2.33 0.13
C GLU A 101 -0.04 -3.51 0.16
N ILE A 102 -1.31 -3.22 -0.11
CA ILE A 102 -2.42 -4.18 0.01
C ILE A 102 -3.25 -4.24 -1.28
N ASP A 103 -4.25 -5.12 -1.31
CA ASP A 103 -5.20 -5.18 -2.41
C ASP A 103 -6.31 -4.13 -2.27
N TRP A 104 -7.17 -4.02 -3.30
CA TRP A 104 -8.24 -3.05 -3.31
C TRP A 104 -9.30 -3.31 -2.23
N GLN A 105 -9.57 -4.58 -1.84
CA GLN A 105 -10.54 -4.91 -0.81
C GLN A 105 -10.07 -4.41 0.55
N GLY A 106 -8.81 -4.69 0.90
CA GLY A 106 -8.18 -4.19 2.12
C GLY A 106 -8.10 -2.66 2.14
N ALA A 107 -7.80 -2.03 0.98
CA ALA A 107 -7.77 -0.57 0.87
C ALA A 107 -9.12 0.06 1.23
N LEU A 108 -10.22 -0.47 0.75
CA LEU A 108 -11.56 0.04 1.07
C LEU A 108 -11.94 -0.18 2.55
N GLN A 109 -11.52 -1.31 3.16
CA GLN A 109 -11.71 -1.54 4.60
C GLN A 109 -10.90 -0.50 5.43
N ILE A 110 -9.65 -0.24 5.06
CA ILE A 110 -8.83 0.80 5.71
C ILE A 110 -9.49 2.18 5.60
N LYS A 111 -10.04 2.54 4.44
CA LYS A 111 -10.72 3.83 4.24
C LYS A 111 -11.92 4.01 5.18
N GLN A 112 -12.66 2.94 5.47
CA GLN A 112 -13.78 2.98 6.42
C GLN A 112 -13.33 3.21 7.87
N LEU A 113 -12.13 2.72 8.24
CA LEU A 113 -11.56 2.87 9.58
C LEU A 113 -10.79 4.18 9.74
N PHE A 114 -10.15 4.63 8.68
CA PHE A 114 -9.32 5.84 8.62
C PHE A 114 -9.80 6.73 7.47
N GLU A 115 -10.77 7.59 7.74
CA GLU A 115 -11.36 8.51 6.74
C GLU A 115 -10.30 9.34 6.00
N HIS A 116 -9.22 9.71 6.69
CA HIS A 116 -8.12 10.51 6.15
C HIS A 116 -7.02 9.67 5.47
N ALA A 117 -7.17 8.34 5.40
CA ALA A 117 -6.24 7.51 4.62
C ALA A 117 -6.30 7.91 3.14
N VAL A 118 -5.14 8.01 2.52
CA VAL A 118 -4.97 8.38 1.12
C VAL A 118 -4.81 7.11 0.29
N LEU A 119 -5.79 6.82 -0.56
CA LEU A 119 -5.83 5.64 -1.40
C LEU A 119 -5.25 5.94 -2.78
N ILE A 120 -4.26 5.16 -3.20
CA ILE A 120 -3.54 5.33 -4.46
C ILE A 120 -3.60 4.02 -5.25
N PHE A 121 -4.12 4.07 -6.47
CA PHE A 121 -4.18 2.91 -7.35
C PHE A 121 -3.15 3.02 -8.48
N ILE A 122 -2.31 2.00 -8.64
CA ILE A 122 -1.33 1.95 -9.72
C ILE A 122 -1.92 1.15 -10.89
N LEU A 123 -1.96 1.74 -12.08
CA LEU A 123 -2.39 1.09 -13.32
C LEU A 123 -1.21 0.82 -14.25
N PRO A 124 -1.21 -0.29 -14.98
CA PRO A 124 -0.37 -0.44 -16.17
C PRO A 124 -0.90 0.47 -17.29
N PRO A 125 -0.06 0.86 -18.28
CA PRO A 125 -0.50 1.71 -19.38
C PRO A 125 -1.44 0.99 -20.37
N SER A 126 -1.38 -0.34 -20.43
CA SER A 126 -2.23 -1.17 -21.28
C SER A 126 -2.26 -2.63 -20.80
N TRP A 127 -3.22 -3.39 -21.32
CA TRP A 127 -3.30 -4.83 -21.08
C TRP A 127 -2.12 -5.60 -21.71
N ASP A 128 -1.64 -5.14 -22.84
CA ASP A 128 -0.49 -5.76 -23.53
C ASP A 128 0.80 -5.58 -22.74
N GLU A 129 1.01 -4.37 -22.19
CA GLU A 129 2.15 -4.10 -21.32
C GLU A 129 2.06 -4.90 -20.01
N LEU A 130 0.88 -5.02 -19.42
CA LEU A 130 0.68 -5.86 -18.24
C LEU A 130 1.05 -7.31 -18.52
N ARG A 131 0.56 -7.87 -19.64
CA ARG A 131 0.90 -9.23 -20.08
C ARG A 131 2.40 -9.40 -20.28
N LEU A 132 3.04 -8.43 -20.94
CA LEU A 132 4.48 -8.42 -21.17
C LEU A 132 5.26 -8.46 -19.85
N ARG A 133 4.88 -7.65 -18.87
CA ARG A 133 5.51 -7.61 -17.55
C ARG A 133 5.36 -8.93 -16.78
N LEU A 134 4.17 -9.53 -16.83
CA LEU A 134 3.93 -10.84 -16.22
C LEU A 134 4.78 -11.94 -16.86
N THR A 135 4.90 -11.93 -18.20
CA THR A 135 5.70 -12.90 -18.95
C THR A 135 7.20 -12.73 -18.68
N ARG A 136 7.70 -11.49 -18.64
CA ARG A 136 9.15 -11.19 -18.45
C ARG A 136 9.69 -11.63 -17.08
N ARG A 137 8.85 -11.76 -16.05
CA ARG A 137 9.28 -12.30 -14.75
C ARG A 137 9.79 -13.74 -14.84
N GLY A 138 9.38 -14.49 -15.90
CA GLY A 138 9.90 -15.83 -16.18
C GLY A 138 9.58 -16.92 -15.15
N GLU A 139 8.79 -16.57 -14.12
CA GLU A 139 8.50 -17.44 -12.99
C GLU A 139 7.19 -18.23 -13.14
N ASP A 140 6.34 -17.83 -14.11
CA ASP A 140 4.99 -18.35 -14.24
C ASP A 140 4.79 -19.12 -15.56
N ARG A 141 4.01 -20.21 -15.47
CA ARG A 141 3.52 -20.94 -16.65
C ARG A 141 2.46 -20.10 -17.37
N PRO A 142 2.21 -20.34 -18.66
CA PRO A 142 1.20 -19.61 -19.44
C PRO A 142 -0.18 -19.56 -18.77
N GLU A 143 -0.63 -20.67 -18.17
CA GLU A 143 -1.93 -20.78 -17.51
C GLU A 143 -2.02 -19.84 -16.30
N VAL A 144 -0.91 -19.67 -15.55
CA VAL A 144 -0.81 -18.77 -14.42
C VAL A 144 -0.87 -17.31 -14.88
N ILE A 145 -0.22 -17.00 -16.00
CA ILE A 145 -0.28 -15.65 -16.60
C ILE A 145 -1.71 -15.31 -17.02
N GLU A 146 -2.43 -16.23 -17.69
CA GLU A 146 -3.84 -16.01 -18.05
C GLU A 146 -4.72 -15.82 -16.82
N GLN A 147 -4.51 -16.60 -15.77
CA GLN A 147 -5.24 -16.42 -14.51
C GLN A 147 -4.97 -15.03 -13.89
N ARG A 148 -3.72 -14.57 -13.88
CA ARG A 148 -3.36 -13.24 -13.39
C ARG A 148 -3.97 -12.13 -14.24
N MET A 149 -4.00 -12.29 -15.56
CA MET A 149 -4.69 -11.36 -16.46
C MET A 149 -6.20 -11.30 -16.20
N ALA A 150 -6.83 -12.45 -15.96
CA ALA A 150 -8.24 -12.52 -15.61
C ALA A 150 -8.52 -11.81 -14.25
N ASN A 151 -7.68 -12.04 -13.24
CA ASN A 151 -7.77 -11.38 -11.95
C ASN A 151 -7.62 -9.85 -12.10
N ALA A 152 -6.61 -9.38 -12.84
CA ALA A 152 -6.39 -7.95 -13.08
C ALA A 152 -7.59 -7.26 -13.75
N ARG A 153 -8.33 -7.97 -14.63
CA ARG A 153 -9.58 -7.44 -15.22
C ARG A 153 -10.67 -7.21 -14.19
N GLY A 154 -10.70 -8.01 -13.12
CA GLY A 154 -11.61 -7.80 -11.99
C GLY A 154 -11.15 -6.68 -11.05
N GLU A 155 -9.82 -6.45 -10.92
CA GLU A 155 -9.24 -5.48 -9.98
C GLU A 155 -9.23 -4.05 -10.54
N VAL A 156 -8.89 -3.87 -11.83
CA VAL A 156 -8.76 -2.56 -12.50
C VAL A 156 -10.00 -1.66 -12.36
N PRO A 157 -11.26 -2.14 -12.46
CA PRO A 157 -12.43 -1.29 -12.29
C PRO A 157 -12.53 -0.59 -10.93
N HIS A 158 -11.88 -1.14 -9.89
CA HIS A 158 -11.84 -0.54 -8.55
C HIS A 158 -10.92 0.69 -8.44
N ALA A 159 -10.13 1.00 -9.48
CA ALA A 159 -9.35 2.24 -9.53
C ALA A 159 -10.22 3.50 -9.29
N ARG A 160 -11.49 3.48 -9.69
CA ARG A 160 -12.45 4.58 -9.48
C ARG A 160 -12.80 4.83 -8.01
N ASP A 161 -12.53 3.88 -7.13
CA ASP A 161 -12.85 3.94 -5.70
C ASP A 161 -11.68 4.54 -4.89
N PHE A 162 -10.59 4.95 -5.57
CA PHE A 162 -9.37 5.48 -4.97
C PHE A 162 -9.28 7.00 -5.15
N ASP A 163 -8.56 7.66 -4.21
CA ASP A 163 -8.38 9.12 -4.24
C ASP A 163 -7.44 9.53 -5.39
N PHE A 164 -6.45 8.70 -5.74
CA PHE A 164 -5.46 8.94 -6.80
C PHE A 164 -5.25 7.71 -7.66
N VAL A 165 -5.03 7.94 -8.96
CA VAL A 165 -4.67 6.89 -9.93
C VAL A 165 -3.37 7.29 -10.61
N ILE A 166 -2.37 6.41 -10.56
CA ILE A 166 -1.06 6.61 -11.20
C ILE A 166 -0.89 5.58 -12.31
N ILE A 167 -0.62 6.05 -13.52
CA ILE A 167 -0.37 5.19 -14.68
C ILE A 167 1.13 4.93 -14.78
N ASN A 168 1.55 3.70 -14.50
CA ASN A 168 2.95 3.29 -14.54
C ASN A 168 3.39 2.95 -15.99
N SER A 169 3.47 3.99 -16.84
CA SER A 169 4.01 3.90 -18.20
C SER A 169 5.53 3.97 -18.19
N LEU A 170 6.06 5.00 -17.53
CA LEU A 170 7.48 5.21 -17.26
C LEU A 170 7.67 5.19 -15.74
N PHE A 171 8.61 4.38 -15.28
CA PHE A 171 8.84 4.15 -13.86
C PHE A 171 9.15 5.45 -13.10
N GLU A 172 10.04 6.27 -13.66
CA GLU A 172 10.50 7.53 -13.04
C GLU A 172 9.35 8.54 -12.91
N THR A 173 8.48 8.60 -13.92
CA THR A 173 7.29 9.48 -13.87
C THR A 173 6.30 8.98 -12.81
N ALA A 174 6.01 7.68 -12.79
CA ALA A 174 5.11 7.11 -11.80
C ALA A 174 5.64 7.24 -10.37
N LEU A 175 6.97 7.12 -10.18
CA LEU A 175 7.63 7.35 -8.90
C LEU A 175 7.54 8.82 -8.47
N PHE A 176 7.74 9.76 -9.40
CA PHE A 176 7.56 11.19 -9.15
C PHE A 176 6.12 11.51 -8.75
N ASP A 177 5.14 10.95 -9.45
CA ASP A 177 3.71 11.13 -9.14
C ASP A 177 3.39 10.58 -7.74
N LEU A 178 3.87 9.36 -7.42
CA LEU A 178 3.67 8.74 -6.11
C LEU A 178 4.29 9.59 -4.99
N LYS A 179 5.53 10.04 -5.17
CA LYS A 179 6.21 10.96 -4.24
C LYS A 179 5.45 12.28 -4.09
N THR A 180 4.91 12.82 -5.18
CA THR A 180 4.14 14.07 -5.17
C THR A 180 2.87 13.92 -4.35
N VAL A 181 2.13 12.81 -4.50
CA VAL A 181 0.93 12.53 -3.70
C VAL A 181 1.30 12.48 -2.22
N VAL A 182 2.33 11.73 -1.84
CA VAL A 182 2.79 11.61 -0.45
C VAL A 182 3.21 12.98 0.10
N HIS A 183 4.05 13.71 -0.62
CA HIS A 183 4.54 15.02 -0.20
C HIS A 183 3.41 16.04 -0.05
N SER A 184 2.43 16.05 -0.94
CA SER A 184 1.30 16.97 -0.90
C SER A 184 0.50 16.88 0.41
N GLN A 185 0.39 15.71 1.02
CA GLN A 185 -0.33 15.55 2.29
C GLN A 185 0.39 16.26 3.45
N ARG A 186 1.72 16.30 3.41
CA ARG A 186 2.55 17.01 4.40
C ARG A 186 2.47 18.52 4.27
N LEU A 187 2.02 19.03 3.10
CA LEU A 187 1.86 20.47 2.82
C LEU A 187 0.47 21.00 3.20
N LYS A 188 -0.48 20.15 3.57
CA LYS A 188 -1.78 20.61 4.06
C LYS A 188 -1.60 21.49 5.28
N TYR A 189 -2.44 22.54 5.41
CA TYR A 189 -2.37 23.51 6.51
C TYR A 189 -2.27 22.83 7.88
N ALA A 190 -3.15 21.89 8.19
CA ALA A 190 -3.16 21.18 9.48
C ALA A 190 -1.85 20.42 9.75
N ALA A 191 -1.26 19.78 8.73
CA ALA A 191 0.02 19.08 8.83
C ALA A 191 1.18 20.07 9.03
N GLN A 192 1.23 21.17 8.27
CA GLN A 192 2.24 22.21 8.41
C GLN A 192 2.16 22.89 9.78
N ARG A 193 0.96 23.27 10.23
CA ARG A 193 0.75 23.87 11.54
C ARG A 193 1.26 22.98 12.67
N ARG A 194 0.96 21.70 12.62
CA ARG A 194 1.42 20.72 13.60
C ARG A 194 2.95 20.53 13.56
N ASN A 195 3.51 20.31 12.37
CA ASN A 195 4.92 19.94 12.21
C ASN A 195 5.87 21.13 12.26
N LYS A 196 5.37 22.35 12.05
CA LYS A 196 6.12 23.63 12.03
C LYS A 196 5.53 24.64 13.03
N SER A 197 5.02 24.17 14.16
CA SER A 197 4.33 24.98 15.17
C SER A 197 5.10 26.23 15.60
N ALA A 198 6.43 26.14 15.72
CA ALA A 198 7.28 27.28 16.06
C ALA A 198 7.22 28.41 14.99
N VAL A 199 7.12 28.06 13.70
CA VAL A 199 6.98 29.03 12.61
C VAL A 199 5.61 29.71 12.70
N PHE A 200 4.55 28.92 12.89
CA PHE A 200 3.19 29.44 13.00
C PHE A 200 3.06 30.36 14.21
N ALA A 201 3.61 29.99 15.38
CA ALA A 201 3.63 30.83 16.57
C ALA A 201 4.42 32.14 16.33
N ALA A 202 5.58 32.08 15.70
CA ALA A 202 6.39 33.27 15.40
C ALA A 202 5.70 34.26 14.44
N LEU A 203 4.80 33.75 13.58
CA LEU A 203 4.02 34.55 12.63
C LEU A 203 2.63 34.93 13.16
N ASN A 204 2.28 34.54 14.40
CA ASN A 204 0.95 34.73 15.01
C ASN A 204 -0.20 34.19 14.14
N ILE A 205 0.01 32.99 13.56
CA ILE A 205 -0.99 32.27 12.76
C ILE A 205 -1.57 31.13 13.63
N ASP A 206 -2.88 31.20 13.90
CA ASP A 206 -3.64 30.18 14.65
C ASP A 206 -4.17 29.07 13.75
#